data_b9a1fb31ade62b9f5d15edafbb08af6d
#
_entry.id   b9a1fb31ade62b9f5d15edafbb08af6d
#
_cell.length_a   1.000
_cell.length_b   1.000
_cell.length_c   1.000
_cell.angle_alpha   90.00
_cell.angle_beta   90.00
_cell.angle_gamma   90.00
#
_symmetry.space_group_name_H-M   'P 1'
#
loop_
_entity.id
_entity.type
_entity.pdbx_description
1 polymer ?
#
loop_
_entity_poly.entity_id
_entity_poly.type
_entity_poly.pdbx_seq_one_letter_code
_entity_poly.pdbx_strand_id
1 'polypeptide(L)'
;MSIVLTGVCQAYSGFELRDVSFEVSAGEIVGFLGPNGSGKSTTLRILLGLERPARGTALIEGAPYARLSEPMRTVGSILDAQWIAGGQTVTQYLTWLAIAGGLDRSRIPVLLEQVDLAYAAKRRVSRLSLGMRQRLGLAGALLGDPRYLVLDEPLNGLDPEGIRWFRDLLRQLRDQGRGILLSSHILSEVSAVADRVVMISDGRVTGSGSLSDFEAEGSLEDAFFKHLAPKDR
;
A
#
# COMPACT_ATOMS: atom_id res chain seq x y z
N MET A 1 18.17 3.41 -1.71
CA MET A 1 16.94 4.22 -1.86
C MET A 1 15.82 3.46 -1.19
N SER A 2 15.07 4.10 -0.30
CA SER A 2 14.05 3.41 0.54
C SER A 2 12.95 4.36 0.99
N ILE A 3 11.87 3.77 1.49
CA ILE A 3 10.88 4.44 2.35
C ILE A 3 11.36 4.23 3.79
N VAL A 4 11.43 5.29 4.59
CA VAL A 4 11.90 5.22 5.99
C VAL A 4 10.95 6.01 6.89
N LEU A 5 10.43 5.34 7.92
CA LEU A 5 9.72 5.97 9.02
C LEU A 5 10.60 5.89 10.27
N THR A 6 10.77 7.00 10.99
CA THR A 6 11.59 7.05 12.19
C THR A 6 10.84 7.79 13.29
N GLY A 7 10.51 7.11 14.38
CA GLY A 7 9.92 7.69 15.57
C GLY A 7 8.58 8.38 15.35
N VAL A 8 7.77 7.92 14.38
CA VAL A 8 6.52 8.59 14.01
C VAL A 8 5.51 8.47 15.14
N CYS A 9 5.09 9.63 15.66
CA CYS A 9 4.04 9.76 16.68
C CYS A 9 2.93 10.68 16.18
N GLN A 10 1.68 10.33 16.47
CA GLN A 10 0.51 11.16 16.18
C GLN A 10 -0.62 10.81 17.14
N ALA A 11 -1.24 11.82 17.74
CA ALA A 11 -2.33 11.64 18.68
C ALA A 11 -3.66 12.13 18.08
N TYR A 12 -4.70 11.36 18.32
CA TYR A 12 -6.10 11.68 18.00
C TYR A 12 -6.97 11.45 19.24
N SER A 13 -8.24 11.86 19.18
CA SER A 13 -9.19 11.52 20.22
C SER A 13 -9.41 10.00 20.26
N GLY A 14 -8.90 9.34 21.32
CA GLY A 14 -9.07 7.89 21.54
C GLY A 14 -8.06 6.98 20.82
N PHE A 15 -7.08 7.52 20.10
CA PHE A 15 -6.04 6.73 19.43
C PHE A 15 -4.72 7.49 19.33
N GLU A 16 -3.60 6.79 19.44
CA GLU A 16 -2.27 7.37 19.31
C GLU A 16 -1.29 6.44 18.60
N LEU A 17 -0.60 6.94 17.57
CA LEU A 17 0.61 6.31 17.04
C LEU A 17 1.79 6.66 17.95
N ARG A 18 2.60 5.65 18.30
CA ARG A 18 3.70 5.78 19.27
C ARG A 18 4.97 5.16 18.71
N ASP A 19 5.92 6.00 18.32
CA ASP A 19 7.27 5.60 17.92
C ASP A 19 7.30 4.57 16.79
N VAL A 20 6.47 4.79 15.75
CA VAL A 20 6.42 3.89 14.60
C VAL A 20 7.67 4.09 13.75
N SER A 21 8.48 3.03 13.64
CA SER A 21 9.75 3.03 12.91
C SER A 21 9.89 1.74 12.09
N PHE A 22 10.09 1.86 10.79
CA PHE A 22 10.41 0.77 9.87
C PHE A 22 10.91 1.31 8.53
N GLU A 23 11.41 0.42 7.69
CA GLU A 23 11.93 0.73 6.38
C GLU A 23 11.35 -0.22 5.31
N VAL A 24 11.25 0.27 4.06
CA VAL A 24 10.93 -0.53 2.87
C VAL A 24 12.00 -0.23 1.83
N SER A 25 12.74 -1.26 1.44
CA SER A 25 13.79 -1.16 0.42
C SER A 25 13.24 -1.37 -0.99
N ALA A 26 14.03 -0.94 -1.99
CA ALA A 26 13.73 -1.31 -3.37
C ALA A 26 13.88 -2.83 -3.57
N GLY A 27 12.99 -3.43 -4.35
CA GLY A 27 13.03 -4.87 -4.64
C GLY A 27 12.52 -5.76 -3.50
N GLU A 28 11.79 -5.21 -2.52
CA GLU A 28 11.14 -6.01 -1.48
C GLU A 28 9.65 -5.70 -1.34
N ILE A 29 8.88 -6.68 -0.89
CA ILE A 29 7.50 -6.52 -0.44
C ILE A 29 7.47 -6.58 1.08
N VAL A 30 7.10 -5.48 1.73
CA VAL A 30 6.90 -5.41 3.18
C VAL A 30 5.41 -5.47 3.49
N GLY A 31 4.98 -6.51 4.20
CA GLY A 31 3.63 -6.63 4.74
C GLY A 31 3.49 -5.84 6.03
N PHE A 32 2.59 -4.86 6.06
CA PHE A 32 2.27 -4.07 7.24
C PHE A 32 0.98 -4.60 7.88
N LEU A 33 1.14 -5.46 8.89
CA LEU A 33 0.09 -6.26 9.51
C LEU A 33 -0.40 -5.65 10.82
N GLY A 34 -1.71 -5.72 11.04
CA GLY A 34 -2.31 -5.32 12.31
C GLY A 34 -3.83 -5.37 12.26
N PRO A 35 -4.51 -5.46 13.39
CA PRO A 35 -5.97 -5.41 13.46
C PRO A 35 -6.52 -4.07 12.96
N ASN A 36 -7.83 -4.02 12.73
CA ASN A 36 -8.50 -2.77 12.42
C ASN A 36 -8.35 -1.79 13.58
N GLY A 37 -8.07 -0.52 13.26
CA GLY A 37 -7.81 0.52 14.27
C GLY A 37 -6.38 0.51 14.86
N SER A 38 -5.49 -0.39 14.46
CA SER A 38 -4.10 -0.42 14.98
C SER A 38 -3.21 0.74 14.51
N GLY A 39 -3.65 1.52 13.50
CA GLY A 39 -2.90 2.67 12.98
C GLY A 39 -2.29 2.49 11.59
N LYS A 40 -2.56 1.39 10.88
CA LYS A 40 -2.03 1.14 9.53
C LYS A 40 -2.31 2.29 8.58
N SER A 41 -3.58 2.58 8.30
CA SER A 41 -3.98 3.64 7.36
C SER A 41 -3.48 5.01 7.78
N THR A 42 -3.47 5.32 9.09
CA THR A 42 -2.91 6.56 9.62
C THR A 42 -1.42 6.68 9.29
N THR A 43 -0.66 5.61 9.50
CA THR A 43 0.78 5.56 9.17
C THR A 43 1.02 5.78 7.68
N LEU A 44 0.22 5.14 6.80
CA LEU A 44 0.31 5.33 5.35
C LEU A 44 -0.07 6.75 4.93
N ARG A 45 -1.08 7.36 5.56
CA ARG A 45 -1.47 8.76 5.30
C ARG A 45 -0.37 9.75 5.69
N ILE A 46 0.32 9.52 6.81
CA ILE A 46 1.48 10.30 7.22
C ILE A 46 2.62 10.14 6.21
N LEU A 47 2.92 8.91 5.79
CA LEU A 47 3.97 8.64 4.80
C LEU A 47 3.70 9.38 3.48
N LEU A 48 2.46 9.43 3.03
CA LEU A 48 2.05 10.10 1.80
C LEU A 48 1.77 11.61 1.98
N GLY A 49 2.12 12.17 3.14
CA GLY A 49 2.01 13.61 3.40
C GLY A 49 0.57 14.14 3.50
N LEU A 50 -0.42 13.27 3.60
CA LEU A 50 -1.82 13.64 3.82
C LEU A 50 -2.08 14.08 5.27
N GLU A 51 -1.21 13.66 6.18
CA GLU A 51 -1.22 14.03 7.59
C GLU A 51 0.21 14.34 8.05
N ARG A 52 0.36 15.26 9.01
CA ARG A 52 1.67 15.58 9.59
C ARG A 52 1.82 14.83 10.91
N PRO A 53 2.94 14.13 11.12
CA PRO A 53 3.21 13.53 12.42
C PRO A 53 3.48 14.62 13.46
N ALA A 54 3.07 14.38 14.71
CA ALA A 54 3.41 15.26 15.84
C ALA A 54 4.91 15.19 16.17
N ARG A 55 5.53 14.01 15.97
CA ARG A 55 6.97 13.76 16.12
C ARG A 55 7.43 12.73 15.10
N GLY A 56 8.76 12.65 14.91
CA GLY A 56 9.37 11.72 13.99
C GLY A 56 9.33 12.20 12.54
N THR A 57 9.75 11.32 11.64
CA THR A 57 9.83 11.60 10.20
C THR A 57 9.35 10.42 9.38
N ALA A 58 8.74 10.72 8.23
CA ALA A 58 8.40 9.75 7.20
C ALA A 58 8.96 10.25 5.87
N LEU A 59 9.92 9.52 5.31
CA LEU A 59 10.71 9.93 4.16
C LEU A 59 10.62 8.89 3.06
N ILE A 60 10.59 9.34 1.82
CA ILE A 60 10.69 8.54 0.61
C ILE A 60 11.92 9.05 -0.14
N GLU A 61 12.92 8.19 -0.35
CA GLU A 61 14.22 8.56 -0.94
C GLU A 61 14.88 9.77 -0.21
N GLY A 62 14.76 9.82 1.12
CA GLY A 62 15.33 10.86 1.95
C GLY A 62 14.55 12.17 2.02
N ALA A 63 13.40 12.28 1.33
CA ALA A 63 12.58 13.49 1.34
C ALA A 63 11.12 13.18 1.81
N PRO A 64 10.46 14.10 2.52
CA PRO A 64 9.03 14.01 2.75
C PRO A 64 8.26 14.02 1.42
N TYR A 65 7.14 13.31 1.34
CA TYR A 65 6.32 13.23 0.12
C TYR A 65 6.05 14.59 -0.55
N ALA A 66 5.70 15.60 0.24
CA ALA A 66 5.40 16.95 -0.25
C ALA A 66 6.60 17.69 -0.87
N ARG A 67 7.82 17.16 -0.73
CA ARG A 67 9.06 17.72 -1.32
C ARG A 67 9.60 16.88 -2.47
N LEU A 68 8.93 15.80 -2.86
CA LEU A 68 9.30 15.02 -4.04
C LEU A 68 9.07 15.86 -5.30
N SER A 69 10.05 15.89 -6.19
CA SER A 69 9.96 16.61 -7.48
C SER A 69 8.97 15.94 -8.44
N GLU A 70 8.94 14.61 -8.43
CA GLU A 70 8.09 13.78 -9.28
C GLU A 70 7.35 12.73 -8.41
N PRO A 71 6.37 13.16 -7.58
CA PRO A 71 5.76 12.26 -6.60
C PRO A 71 5.13 11.01 -7.21
N MET A 72 4.39 11.14 -8.33
CA MET A 72 3.75 9.99 -8.99
C MET A 72 4.73 9.06 -9.73
N ARG A 73 5.96 9.50 -10.00
CA ARG A 73 7.04 8.64 -10.52
C ARG A 73 7.87 8.01 -9.40
N THR A 74 7.80 8.58 -8.21
CA THR A 74 8.51 8.06 -7.04
C THR A 74 7.64 7.04 -6.30
N VAL A 75 6.37 7.37 -6.02
CA VAL A 75 5.46 6.49 -5.29
C VAL A 75 4.05 6.51 -5.88
N GLY A 76 3.53 5.33 -6.18
CA GLY A 76 2.12 5.11 -6.48
C GLY A 76 1.39 4.61 -5.23
N SER A 77 0.14 5.01 -5.04
CA SER A 77 -0.58 4.63 -3.84
C SER A 77 -2.05 4.28 -4.08
N ILE A 78 -2.54 3.34 -3.28
CA ILE A 78 -3.97 3.06 -3.10
C ILE A 78 -4.25 3.13 -1.61
N LEU A 79 -5.03 4.12 -1.16
CA LEU A 79 -5.49 4.20 0.24
C LEU A 79 -6.94 3.74 0.38
N ASP A 80 -7.80 4.08 -0.57
CA ASP A 80 -9.18 3.60 -0.62
C ASP A 80 -9.71 3.72 -2.06
N ALA A 81 -9.87 2.58 -2.71
CA ALA A 81 -10.39 2.52 -4.08
C ALA A 81 -11.88 2.89 -4.19
N GLN A 82 -12.61 2.97 -3.08
CA GLN A 82 -14.02 3.38 -3.09
C GLN A 82 -14.19 4.89 -3.33
N TRP A 83 -13.17 5.68 -3.02
CA TRP A 83 -13.20 7.15 -3.17
C TRP A 83 -12.95 7.64 -4.60
N ILE A 84 -12.77 6.73 -5.55
CA ILE A 84 -12.64 7.13 -6.95
C ILE A 84 -13.97 7.71 -7.45
N ALA A 85 -13.93 8.96 -7.93
CA ALA A 85 -15.11 9.69 -8.37
C ALA A 85 -15.92 8.96 -9.45
N GLY A 86 -17.17 8.65 -9.16
CA GLY A 86 -18.03 7.78 -9.96
C GLY A 86 -18.53 8.34 -11.31
N GLY A 87 -18.45 9.66 -11.52
CA GLY A 87 -19.03 10.34 -12.67
C GLY A 87 -18.27 10.16 -13.98
N GLN A 88 -16.98 9.81 -13.91
CA GLN A 88 -16.08 9.65 -15.05
C GLN A 88 -16.07 8.20 -15.57
N THR A 89 -15.62 8.01 -16.80
CA THR A 89 -15.25 6.67 -17.29
C THR A 89 -13.87 6.27 -16.77
N VAL A 90 -13.56 4.97 -16.83
CA VAL A 90 -12.24 4.42 -16.45
C VAL A 90 -11.11 5.18 -17.16
N THR A 91 -11.19 5.33 -18.48
CA THR A 91 -10.19 6.07 -19.27
C THR A 91 -10.13 7.55 -18.89
N GLN A 92 -11.28 8.20 -18.66
CA GLN A 92 -11.30 9.62 -18.24
C GLN A 92 -10.62 9.82 -16.88
N TYR A 93 -10.85 8.94 -15.93
CA TYR A 93 -10.21 8.99 -14.62
C TYR A 93 -8.68 8.91 -14.73
N LEU A 94 -8.16 7.91 -15.48
CA LEU A 94 -6.71 7.77 -15.69
C LEU A 94 -6.14 8.93 -16.49
N THR A 95 -6.89 9.46 -17.47
CA THR A 95 -6.47 10.65 -18.23
C THR A 95 -6.35 11.87 -17.32
N TRP A 96 -7.31 12.06 -16.41
CA TRP A 96 -7.26 13.15 -15.42
C TRP A 96 -6.04 13.02 -14.50
N LEU A 97 -5.75 11.82 -13.99
CA LEU A 97 -4.55 11.55 -13.19
C LEU A 97 -3.27 11.84 -13.98
N ALA A 98 -3.21 11.42 -15.24
CA ALA A 98 -2.05 11.66 -16.10
C ALA A 98 -1.80 13.17 -16.31
N ILE A 99 -2.85 13.94 -16.56
CA ILE A 99 -2.76 15.40 -16.74
C ILE A 99 -2.30 16.05 -15.42
N ALA A 100 -2.91 15.67 -14.28
CA ALA A 100 -2.57 16.22 -12.98
C ALA A 100 -1.12 15.92 -12.57
N GLY A 101 -0.60 14.76 -12.94
CA GLY A 101 0.76 14.34 -12.64
C GLY A 101 1.81 14.68 -13.72
N GLY A 102 1.44 15.33 -14.83
CA GLY A 102 2.36 15.55 -15.94
C GLY A 102 2.88 14.27 -16.60
N LEU A 103 2.05 13.22 -16.63
CA LEU A 103 2.42 11.88 -17.08
C LEU A 103 1.99 11.60 -18.51
N ASP A 104 2.67 10.64 -19.15
CA ASP A 104 2.34 10.21 -20.51
C ASP A 104 1.03 9.40 -20.55
N ARG A 105 0.04 9.91 -21.28
CA ARG A 105 -1.26 9.27 -21.46
C ARG A 105 -1.22 8.04 -22.37
N SER A 106 -0.18 7.87 -23.17
CA SER A 106 -0.01 6.71 -24.06
C SER A 106 0.10 5.39 -23.29
N ARG A 107 0.46 5.45 -22.01
CA ARG A 107 0.52 4.29 -21.11
C ARG A 107 -0.84 3.74 -20.69
N ILE A 108 -1.90 4.55 -20.79
CA ILE A 108 -3.23 4.17 -20.27
C ILE A 108 -3.76 2.86 -20.87
N PRO A 109 -3.73 2.64 -22.20
CA PRO A 109 -4.21 1.38 -22.78
C PRO A 109 -3.45 0.16 -22.24
N VAL A 110 -2.12 0.24 -22.20
CA VAL A 110 -1.26 -0.86 -21.71
C VAL A 110 -1.54 -1.16 -20.23
N LEU A 111 -1.70 -0.12 -19.39
CA LEU A 111 -2.04 -0.30 -17.99
C LEU A 111 -3.42 -0.94 -17.81
N LEU A 112 -4.40 -0.56 -18.62
CA LEU A 112 -5.72 -1.17 -18.56
C LEU A 112 -5.70 -2.64 -18.94
N GLU A 113 -4.86 -3.06 -19.87
CA GLU A 113 -4.63 -4.46 -20.17
C GLU A 113 -3.91 -5.17 -19.02
N GLN A 114 -2.86 -4.56 -18.46
CA GLN A 114 -2.10 -5.11 -17.34
C GLN A 114 -2.97 -5.37 -16.10
N VAL A 115 -3.96 -4.51 -15.84
CA VAL A 115 -4.88 -4.68 -14.71
C VAL A 115 -6.20 -5.37 -15.10
N ASP A 116 -6.29 -5.93 -16.31
CA ASP A 116 -7.48 -6.61 -16.84
C ASP A 116 -8.75 -5.75 -16.71
N LEU A 117 -8.67 -4.51 -17.20
CA LEU A 117 -9.79 -3.55 -17.26
C LEU A 117 -10.00 -2.95 -18.66
N ALA A 118 -9.28 -3.40 -19.70
CA ALA A 118 -9.38 -2.86 -21.05
C ALA A 118 -10.83 -2.92 -21.59
N TYR A 119 -11.55 -4.02 -21.32
CA TYR A 119 -12.95 -4.19 -21.70
C TYR A 119 -13.91 -3.19 -21.03
N ALA A 120 -13.50 -2.60 -19.92
CA ALA A 120 -14.28 -1.63 -19.14
C ALA A 120 -13.85 -0.18 -19.37
N ALA A 121 -12.92 0.10 -20.29
CA ALA A 121 -12.29 1.42 -20.51
C ALA A 121 -13.32 2.58 -20.64
N LYS A 122 -14.45 2.32 -21.33
CA LYS A 122 -15.54 3.29 -21.53
C LYS A 122 -16.64 3.23 -20.45
N ARG A 123 -16.54 2.30 -19.49
CA ARG A 123 -17.53 2.11 -18.44
C ARG A 123 -17.36 3.21 -17.38
N ARG A 124 -18.47 3.70 -16.82
CA ARG A 124 -18.43 4.67 -15.71
C ARG A 124 -17.92 4.00 -14.45
N VAL A 125 -17.08 4.69 -13.68
CA VAL A 125 -16.51 4.20 -12.42
C VAL A 125 -17.60 3.81 -11.41
N SER A 126 -18.73 4.54 -11.39
CA SER A 126 -19.89 4.21 -10.55
C SER A 126 -20.52 2.83 -10.84
N ARG A 127 -20.27 2.27 -12.02
CA ARG A 127 -20.78 0.95 -12.44
C ARG A 127 -19.76 -0.19 -12.28
N LEU A 128 -18.62 0.08 -11.70
CA LEU A 128 -17.59 -0.94 -11.44
C LEU A 128 -17.91 -1.68 -10.14
N SER A 129 -17.65 -2.99 -10.13
CA SER A 129 -17.59 -3.76 -8.88
C SER A 129 -16.46 -3.27 -7.98
N LEU A 130 -16.43 -3.68 -6.72
CA LEU A 130 -15.35 -3.33 -5.80
C LEU A 130 -14.00 -3.82 -6.33
N GLY A 131 -13.90 -5.07 -6.79
CA GLY A 131 -12.67 -5.62 -7.38
C GLY A 131 -12.23 -4.86 -8.64
N MET A 132 -13.16 -4.44 -9.52
CA MET A 132 -12.81 -3.58 -10.66
C MET A 132 -12.31 -2.20 -10.22
N ARG A 133 -12.80 -1.64 -9.12
CA ARG A 133 -12.30 -0.38 -8.57
C ARG A 133 -10.91 -0.54 -7.98
N GLN A 134 -10.61 -1.67 -7.32
CA GLN A 134 -9.26 -2.00 -6.86
C GLN A 134 -8.28 -2.08 -8.03
N ARG A 135 -8.64 -2.78 -9.11
CA ARG A 135 -7.84 -2.82 -10.34
C ARG A 135 -7.63 -1.42 -10.95
N LEU A 136 -8.66 -0.58 -10.97
CA LEU A 136 -8.55 0.80 -11.43
C LEU A 136 -7.63 1.65 -10.53
N GLY A 137 -7.75 1.51 -9.21
CA GLY A 137 -6.85 2.15 -8.25
C GLY A 137 -5.39 1.77 -8.50
N LEU A 138 -5.14 0.48 -8.76
CA LEU A 138 -3.81 -0.02 -9.09
C LEU A 138 -3.30 0.53 -10.42
N ALA A 139 -4.14 0.61 -11.47
CA ALA A 139 -3.77 1.28 -12.72
C ALA A 139 -3.37 2.74 -12.49
N GLY A 140 -4.11 3.46 -11.64
CA GLY A 140 -3.77 4.84 -11.24
C GLY A 140 -2.44 4.91 -10.50
N ALA A 141 -2.20 4.00 -9.56
CA ALA A 141 -0.95 3.92 -8.82
C ALA A 141 0.26 3.62 -9.73
N LEU A 142 0.09 2.79 -10.76
CA LEU A 142 1.13 2.40 -11.70
C LEU A 142 1.35 3.41 -12.85
N LEU A 143 0.50 4.43 -12.98
CA LEU A 143 0.48 5.33 -14.13
C LEU A 143 1.81 6.11 -14.31
N GLY A 144 2.43 6.52 -13.19
CA GLY A 144 3.72 7.22 -13.18
C GLY A 144 4.94 6.30 -13.32
N ASP A 145 4.76 4.98 -13.40
CA ASP A 145 5.85 4.00 -13.34
C ASP A 145 6.70 4.12 -12.06
N PRO A 146 6.05 4.11 -10.89
CA PRO A 146 6.70 4.48 -9.64
C PRO A 146 7.72 3.44 -9.19
N ARG A 147 8.73 3.90 -8.42
CA ARG A 147 9.71 3.02 -7.78
C ARG A 147 9.15 2.32 -6.55
N TYR A 148 8.18 2.95 -5.89
CA TYR A 148 7.53 2.41 -4.70
C TYR A 148 6.02 2.33 -4.89
N LEU A 149 5.41 1.37 -4.21
CA LEU A 149 3.97 1.25 -4.08
C LEU A 149 3.57 1.23 -2.61
N VAL A 150 2.55 2.01 -2.27
CA VAL A 150 1.93 2.05 -0.93
C VAL A 150 0.47 1.68 -1.08
N LEU A 151 0.11 0.48 -0.59
CA LEU A 151 -1.17 -0.15 -0.85
C LEU A 151 -1.88 -0.45 0.47
N ASP A 152 -3.01 0.23 0.71
CA ASP A 152 -3.83 0.01 1.92
C ASP A 152 -4.96 -0.97 1.60
N GLU A 153 -4.93 -2.16 2.22
CA GLU A 153 -5.93 -3.22 2.09
C GLU A 153 -6.33 -3.52 0.62
N PRO A 154 -5.39 -3.64 -0.33
CA PRO A 154 -5.70 -3.65 -1.77
C PRO A 154 -6.38 -4.94 -2.24
N LEU A 155 -6.37 -6.01 -1.44
CA LEU A 155 -7.00 -7.29 -1.76
C LEU A 155 -8.48 -7.34 -1.36
N ASN A 156 -8.96 -6.34 -0.61
CA ASN A 156 -10.35 -6.29 -0.18
C ASN A 156 -11.31 -6.23 -1.37
N GLY A 157 -12.26 -7.18 -1.40
CA GLY A 157 -13.29 -7.25 -2.44
C GLY A 157 -12.87 -7.86 -3.76
N LEU A 158 -11.65 -8.42 -3.84
CA LEU A 158 -11.26 -9.29 -4.94
C LEU A 158 -11.80 -10.71 -4.70
N ASP A 159 -12.17 -11.37 -5.79
CA ASP A 159 -12.46 -12.81 -5.79
C ASP A 159 -11.15 -13.63 -5.74
N PRO A 160 -11.20 -14.95 -5.52
CA PRO A 160 -9.99 -15.76 -5.43
C PRO A 160 -9.09 -15.70 -6.66
N GLU A 161 -9.65 -15.52 -7.86
CA GLU A 161 -8.88 -15.35 -9.09
C GLU A 161 -8.19 -13.98 -9.12
N GLY A 162 -8.90 -12.92 -8.73
CA GLY A 162 -8.37 -11.58 -8.59
C GLY A 162 -7.25 -11.49 -7.56
N ILE A 163 -7.37 -12.19 -6.42
CA ILE A 163 -6.32 -12.28 -5.41
C ILE A 163 -5.05 -12.94 -5.98
N ARG A 164 -5.21 -14.06 -6.71
CA ARG A 164 -4.07 -14.74 -7.34
C ARG A 164 -3.37 -13.84 -8.34
N TRP A 165 -4.14 -13.26 -9.26
CA TRP A 165 -3.63 -12.30 -10.23
C TRP A 165 -2.86 -11.13 -9.56
N PHE A 166 -3.44 -10.56 -8.50
CA PHE A 166 -2.82 -9.43 -7.79
C PHE A 166 -1.49 -9.82 -7.15
N ARG A 167 -1.41 -11.00 -6.52
CA ARG A 167 -0.18 -11.54 -5.95
C ARG A 167 0.92 -11.72 -7.00
N ASP A 168 0.56 -12.27 -8.15
CA ASP A 168 1.52 -12.49 -9.24
C ASP A 168 2.02 -11.14 -9.79
N LEU A 169 1.14 -10.14 -9.91
CA LEU A 169 1.53 -8.79 -10.30
C LEU A 169 2.47 -8.14 -9.28
N LEU A 170 2.21 -8.26 -7.97
CA LEU A 170 3.11 -7.72 -6.95
C LEU A 170 4.51 -8.35 -7.02
N ARG A 171 4.58 -9.68 -7.21
CA ARG A 171 5.87 -10.37 -7.39
C ARG A 171 6.62 -9.85 -8.62
N GLN A 172 5.94 -9.71 -9.76
CA GLN A 172 6.54 -9.15 -10.98
C GLN A 172 7.08 -7.73 -10.74
N LEU A 173 6.34 -6.88 -10.05
CA LEU A 173 6.75 -5.51 -9.75
C LEU A 173 7.96 -5.47 -8.81
N ARG A 174 7.99 -6.33 -7.79
CA ARG A 174 9.15 -6.52 -6.91
C ARG A 174 10.37 -6.98 -7.69
N ASP A 175 10.22 -7.97 -8.57
CA ASP A 175 11.32 -8.53 -9.38
C ASP A 175 11.87 -7.49 -10.39
N GLN A 176 11.07 -6.47 -10.73
CA GLN A 176 11.50 -5.28 -11.47
C GLN A 176 12.25 -4.26 -10.58
N GLY A 177 12.46 -4.56 -9.29
CA GLY A 177 13.18 -3.73 -8.34
C GLY A 177 12.32 -2.71 -7.59
N ARG A 178 11.00 -2.80 -7.63
CA ARG A 178 10.13 -1.86 -6.90
C ARG A 178 9.99 -2.25 -5.43
N GLY A 179 10.03 -1.26 -4.54
CA GLY A 179 9.69 -1.44 -3.13
C GLY A 179 8.18 -1.36 -2.94
N ILE A 180 7.59 -2.30 -2.19
CA ILE A 180 6.14 -2.37 -2.02
C ILE A 180 5.80 -2.44 -0.53
N LEU A 181 5.01 -1.50 -0.04
CA LEU A 181 4.40 -1.51 1.29
C LEU A 181 2.93 -1.89 1.15
N LEU A 182 2.58 -3.06 1.65
CA LEU A 182 1.25 -3.65 1.56
C LEU A 182 0.63 -3.75 2.95
N SER A 183 -0.41 -2.98 3.27
CA SER A 183 -1.16 -3.20 4.51
C SER A 183 -2.21 -4.29 4.34
N SER A 184 -2.38 -5.11 5.34
CA SER A 184 -3.49 -6.07 5.45
C SER A 184 -3.77 -6.43 6.90
N HIS A 185 -4.98 -6.91 7.15
CA HIS A 185 -5.36 -7.58 8.40
C HIS A 185 -5.49 -9.10 8.21
N ILE A 186 -5.27 -9.61 6.97
CA ILE A 186 -5.38 -11.02 6.60
C ILE A 186 -3.98 -11.59 6.41
N LEU A 187 -3.55 -12.41 7.37
CA LEU A 187 -2.20 -12.96 7.45
C LEU A 187 -1.84 -13.82 6.24
N SER A 188 -2.76 -14.69 5.80
CA SER A 188 -2.55 -15.57 4.65
C SER A 188 -2.37 -14.83 3.32
N GLU A 189 -2.84 -13.59 3.22
CA GLU A 189 -2.61 -12.76 2.05
C GLU A 189 -1.19 -12.23 2.00
N VAL A 190 -0.69 -11.80 3.16
CA VAL A 190 0.66 -11.24 3.29
C VAL A 190 1.70 -12.35 3.21
N SER A 191 1.52 -13.48 3.92
CA SER A 191 2.45 -14.61 3.87
C SER A 191 2.65 -15.16 2.45
N ALA A 192 1.68 -14.98 1.58
CA ALA A 192 1.79 -15.45 0.19
C ALA A 192 2.69 -14.58 -0.70
N VAL A 193 3.04 -13.34 -0.31
CA VAL A 193 3.76 -12.39 -1.17
C VAL A 193 4.86 -11.60 -0.50
N ALA A 194 4.80 -11.38 0.83
CA ALA A 194 5.76 -10.54 1.53
C ALA A 194 7.12 -11.21 1.69
N ASP A 195 8.18 -10.43 1.59
CA ASP A 195 9.55 -10.84 1.94
C ASP A 195 9.83 -10.54 3.42
N ARG A 196 9.27 -9.42 3.91
CA ARG A 196 9.36 -8.97 5.31
C ARG A 196 7.99 -8.55 5.83
N VAL A 197 7.87 -8.59 7.16
CA VAL A 197 6.65 -8.22 7.86
C VAL A 197 6.95 -7.20 8.95
N VAL A 198 6.07 -6.21 9.08
CA VAL A 198 6.03 -5.26 10.19
C VAL A 198 4.65 -5.38 10.84
N MET A 199 4.63 -5.72 12.11
CA MET A 199 3.38 -5.88 12.89
C MET A 199 3.11 -4.63 13.71
N ILE A 200 1.88 -4.14 13.66
CA ILE A 200 1.44 -2.98 14.44
C ILE A 200 0.21 -3.33 15.28
N SER A 201 0.25 -2.98 16.56
CA SER A 201 -0.88 -3.09 17.49
C SER A 201 -0.91 -1.86 18.39
N ASP A 202 -2.11 -1.35 18.68
CA ASP A 202 -2.32 -0.19 19.56
C ASP A 202 -1.39 1.00 19.27
N GLY A 203 -1.20 1.27 17.98
CA GLY A 203 -0.36 2.36 17.48
C GLY A 203 1.15 2.17 17.64
N ARG A 204 1.63 0.95 17.93
CA ARG A 204 3.06 0.63 18.08
C ARG A 204 3.48 -0.51 17.19
N VAL A 205 4.69 -0.44 16.65
CA VAL A 205 5.33 -1.61 16.03
C VAL A 205 5.67 -2.62 17.14
N THR A 206 5.08 -3.80 17.04
CA THR A 206 5.24 -4.88 18.03
C THR A 206 6.19 -5.98 17.56
N GLY A 207 6.41 -6.09 16.24
CA GLY A 207 7.34 -7.04 15.64
C GLY A 207 7.74 -6.60 14.23
N SER A 208 8.96 -6.92 13.83
CA SER A 208 9.46 -6.72 12.47
C SER A 208 10.56 -7.75 12.18
N GLY A 209 10.49 -8.39 11.01
CA GLY A 209 11.47 -9.41 10.62
C GLY A 209 11.21 -9.93 9.20
N SER A 210 12.06 -10.82 8.70
CA SER A 210 11.78 -11.54 7.47
C SER A 210 10.61 -12.50 7.65
N LEU A 211 9.86 -12.76 6.59
CA LEU A 211 8.78 -13.76 6.65
C LEU A 211 9.33 -15.14 7.07
N SER A 212 10.50 -15.51 6.56
CA SER A 212 11.16 -16.77 6.88
C SER A 212 11.53 -16.91 8.36
N ASP A 213 11.88 -15.82 9.06
CA ASP A 213 12.18 -15.87 10.49
C ASP A 213 10.92 -16.21 11.29
N PHE A 214 9.78 -15.59 10.96
CA PHE A 214 8.50 -15.88 11.59
C PHE A 214 8.01 -17.32 11.32
N GLU A 215 8.22 -17.83 10.10
CA GLU A 215 7.85 -19.18 9.72
C GLU A 215 8.76 -20.24 10.41
N ALA A 216 10.01 -19.92 10.66
CA ALA A 216 10.94 -20.81 11.39
C ALA A 216 10.57 -20.95 12.88
N GLU A 217 9.92 -19.96 13.49
CA GLU A 217 9.43 -19.99 14.87
C GLU A 217 8.04 -20.65 15.03
N GLY A 218 7.41 -21.09 13.92
CA GLY A 218 6.08 -21.68 13.88
C GLY A 218 5.32 -21.23 12.64
N SER A 219 4.30 -20.40 12.81
CA SER A 219 3.60 -19.76 11.70
C SER A 219 3.57 -18.23 11.88
N LEU A 220 3.38 -17.51 10.76
CA LEU A 220 3.13 -16.05 10.83
C LEU A 220 1.92 -15.74 11.74
N GLU A 221 0.94 -16.65 11.78
CA GLU A 221 -0.25 -16.51 12.62
C GLU A 221 0.10 -16.60 14.10
N ASP A 222 0.88 -17.60 14.52
CA ASP A 222 1.34 -17.75 15.90
C ASP A 222 2.18 -16.55 16.34
N ALA A 223 3.10 -16.10 15.49
CA ALA A 223 3.90 -14.90 15.72
C ALA A 223 3.01 -13.65 15.88
N PHE A 224 2.02 -13.49 15.00
CA PHE A 224 1.10 -12.36 15.04
C PHE A 224 0.31 -12.32 16.36
N PHE A 225 -0.29 -13.43 16.80
CA PHE A 225 -1.02 -13.46 18.06
C PHE A 225 -0.12 -13.24 19.27
N LYS A 226 1.12 -13.74 19.25
CA LYS A 226 2.12 -13.48 20.29
C LYS A 226 2.48 -11.99 20.38
N HIS A 227 2.56 -11.30 19.26
CA HIS A 227 2.85 -9.87 19.18
C HIS A 227 1.62 -8.97 19.43
N LEU A 228 0.38 -9.51 19.32
CA LEU A 228 -0.85 -8.81 19.70
C LEU A 228 -1.15 -8.87 21.20
N ALA A 229 -0.63 -9.88 21.92
CA ALA A 229 -0.84 -9.99 23.36
C ALA A 229 -0.30 -8.71 24.04
N PRO A 230 -1.08 -8.07 24.95
CA PRO A 230 -0.58 -6.95 25.70
C PRO A 230 0.67 -7.41 26.44
N LYS A 231 1.83 -6.78 26.15
CA LYS A 231 2.98 -6.93 27.05
C LYS A 231 2.52 -6.37 28.39
N ASP A 232 2.47 -7.23 29.41
CA ASP A 232 2.04 -6.91 30.77
C ASP A 232 2.53 -5.53 31.18
N ARG A 233 1.57 -4.75 31.71
CA ARG A 233 1.80 -3.39 32.23
C ARG A 233 2.63 -3.43 33.49
#